data_0892cca29e5abed468c5a549101d6308
#
_entry.id   0892cca29e5abed468c5a549101d6308
#
_cell.length_a   1.000
_cell.length_b   1.000
_cell.length_c   1.000
_cell.angle_alpha   90.00
_cell.angle_beta   90.00
_cell.angle_gamma   90.00
#
_symmetry.space_group_name_H-M   'P 1'
#
loop_
_entity.id
_entity.type
_entity.pdbx_description
1 polymer ?
#
loop_
_entity_poly.entity_id
_entity_poly.type
_entity_poly.pdbx_seq_one_letter_code
_entity_poly.pdbx_strand_id
1 'polypeptide(L)'
;REKNQLSAILRTLPDPVFSIDAKGNIVLCNEAVSAGLEMPTSDIEGTEISEVVKGFNFTKWMDGKSPGPQSSKVKFIQQDYLADMLPITVPDGDKNMIMAGAVVILKSEMRLGQQFTAFHQSPTDSFDRFIAQSPFMKRVVHEAKRIADLDAPILIFGETGTGKEMIARACHQSSRRSEGAFLALNCASLPDSVAETELFGYAAGAFNQPNAKVGLLEQAKGGTLLLDEIADMSSQLQAKLLRVLEDGEFRRVGDAEPVKVDVRFICTTCRDLGQLVEEGRFRKELYYRLNVLSLVMPSLKDRRQDIVPLAESFIVQHSTKLGRRPAKLSKSCVDFLQQYPWPGNVRQLQNALYRALSLLDGKEITKEDIQLPSCAPSVTYIDENFEGTLDEEVK
;
A
#
# COMPACT_ATOMS: atom_id res chain seq x y z
N ARG A 1 -26.94 19.05 -15.45
CA ARG A 1 -26.73 17.64 -15.02
C ARG A 1 -25.25 17.30 -14.87
N GLU A 2 -24.40 17.62 -15.85
CA GLU A 2 -22.95 17.32 -15.81
C GLU A 2 -22.21 18.05 -14.69
N LYS A 3 -22.54 19.31 -14.42
CA LYS A 3 -21.92 20.07 -13.32
C LYS A 3 -22.19 19.44 -11.93
N ASN A 4 -23.37 18.86 -11.75
CA ASN A 4 -23.73 18.21 -10.48
C ASN A 4 -23.05 16.84 -10.32
N GLN A 5 -22.78 16.11 -11.41
CA GLN A 5 -22.05 14.84 -11.38
C GLN A 5 -20.56 15.07 -11.09
N LEU A 6 -19.93 16.06 -11.73
CA LEU A 6 -18.56 16.45 -11.45
C LEU A 6 -18.37 16.94 -10.01
N SER A 7 -19.29 17.72 -9.48
CA SER A 7 -19.26 18.15 -8.09
C SER A 7 -19.42 16.97 -7.11
N ALA A 8 -20.24 15.98 -7.45
CA ALA A 8 -20.40 14.78 -6.61
C ALA A 8 -19.14 13.94 -6.59
N ILE A 9 -18.46 13.77 -7.73
CA ILE A 9 -17.19 13.03 -7.83
C ILE A 9 -16.09 13.75 -7.04
N LEU A 10 -15.99 15.06 -7.18
CA LEU A 10 -14.97 15.84 -6.46
C LEU A 10 -15.17 15.80 -4.93
N ARG A 11 -16.41 15.74 -4.46
CA ARG A 11 -16.73 15.61 -3.02
C ARG A 11 -16.29 14.29 -2.40
N THR A 12 -16.25 13.23 -3.20
CA THR A 12 -15.83 11.89 -2.72
C THR A 12 -14.33 11.70 -2.68
N LEU A 13 -13.56 12.61 -3.31
CA LEU A 13 -12.10 12.54 -3.30
C LEU A 13 -11.56 12.95 -1.93
N PRO A 14 -10.74 12.10 -1.33
CA PRO A 14 -10.19 12.35 0.00
C PRO A 14 -9.00 13.31 0.01
N ASP A 15 -8.41 13.60 -1.16
CA ASP A 15 -7.33 14.56 -1.30
C ASP A 15 -7.87 15.97 -1.56
N PRO A 16 -7.22 17.05 -1.06
CA PRO A 16 -7.58 18.41 -1.40
C PRO A 16 -7.44 18.66 -2.91
N VAL A 17 -8.54 19.09 -3.54
CA VAL A 17 -8.59 19.39 -4.98
C VAL A 17 -9.12 20.79 -5.18
N PHE A 18 -8.39 21.56 -6.00
CA PHE A 18 -8.79 22.91 -6.42
C PHE A 18 -8.95 22.94 -7.94
N SER A 19 -9.96 23.64 -8.42
CA SER A 19 -10.01 24.14 -9.80
C SER A 19 -9.78 25.64 -9.79
N ILE A 20 -8.84 26.11 -10.57
CA ILE A 20 -8.47 27.53 -10.66
C ILE A 20 -8.71 28.07 -12.06
N ASP A 21 -9.02 29.35 -12.15
CA ASP A 21 -9.11 30.07 -13.43
C ASP A 21 -7.72 30.46 -13.99
N ALA A 22 -7.68 31.06 -15.17
CA ALA A 22 -6.45 31.52 -15.79
C ALA A 22 -5.71 32.61 -14.99
N LYS A 23 -6.34 33.22 -14.02
CA LYS A 23 -5.74 34.24 -13.14
C LYS A 23 -5.26 33.65 -11.80
N GLY A 24 -5.52 32.36 -11.56
CA GLY A 24 -5.15 31.69 -10.32
C GLY A 24 -6.18 31.79 -9.20
N ASN A 25 -7.40 32.28 -9.49
CA ASN A 25 -8.46 32.29 -8.50
C ASN A 25 -9.13 30.92 -8.41
N ILE A 26 -9.46 30.49 -7.19
CA ILE A 26 -10.15 29.23 -6.93
C ILE A 26 -11.60 29.32 -7.41
N VAL A 27 -11.95 28.52 -8.41
CA VAL A 27 -13.31 28.44 -8.97
C VAL A 27 -14.14 27.40 -8.24
N LEU A 28 -13.48 26.32 -7.79
CA LEU A 28 -14.11 25.21 -7.09
C LEU A 28 -13.09 24.50 -6.19
N CYS A 29 -13.54 24.08 -5.03
CA CYS A 29 -12.75 23.20 -4.16
C CYS A 29 -13.64 22.09 -3.56
N ASN A 30 -13.01 21.01 -3.09
CA ASN A 30 -13.74 19.88 -2.51
C ASN A 30 -13.83 19.97 -0.97
N GLU A 31 -14.56 19.03 -0.38
CA GLU A 31 -14.74 18.99 1.09
C GLU A 31 -13.44 18.77 1.85
N ALA A 32 -12.43 18.11 1.26
CA ALA A 32 -11.13 17.95 1.89
C ALA A 32 -10.39 19.28 2.10
N VAL A 33 -10.56 20.25 1.18
CA VAL A 33 -10.04 21.61 1.33
C VAL A 33 -10.79 22.35 2.43
N SER A 34 -12.12 22.29 2.41
CA SER A 34 -12.99 22.93 3.41
C SER A 34 -12.72 22.43 4.83
N ALA A 35 -12.60 21.11 4.99
CA ALA A 35 -12.28 20.49 6.27
C ALA A 35 -10.88 20.87 6.78
N GLY A 36 -9.91 20.95 5.86
CA GLY A 36 -8.55 21.33 6.22
C GLY A 36 -8.40 22.77 6.65
N LEU A 37 -9.11 23.70 5.98
CA LEU A 37 -9.07 25.13 6.30
C LEU A 37 -10.07 25.53 7.40
N GLU A 38 -10.96 24.61 7.82
CA GLU A 38 -12.06 24.88 8.75
C GLU A 38 -12.95 26.03 8.26
N MET A 39 -13.11 26.15 6.94
CA MET A 39 -13.88 27.20 6.29
C MET A 39 -14.86 26.58 5.28
N PRO A 40 -16.06 27.14 5.10
CA PRO A 40 -16.99 26.67 4.08
C PRO A 40 -16.41 26.92 2.67
N THR A 41 -16.73 26.06 1.72
CA THR A 41 -16.24 26.17 0.33
C THR A 41 -16.59 27.51 -0.33
N SER A 42 -17.75 28.08 0.03
CA SER A 42 -18.19 29.41 -0.46
C SER A 42 -17.24 30.56 -0.13
N ASP A 43 -16.52 30.45 0.98
CA ASP A 43 -15.60 31.49 1.46
C ASP A 43 -14.20 31.32 0.88
N ILE A 44 -13.90 30.11 0.38
CA ILE A 44 -12.63 29.75 -0.26
C ILE A 44 -12.70 30.05 -1.77
N GLU A 45 -13.84 29.81 -2.40
CA GLU A 45 -14.07 30.13 -3.81
C GLU A 45 -13.95 31.63 -4.06
N GLY A 46 -13.21 32.01 -5.09
CA GLY A 46 -12.92 33.39 -5.43
C GLY A 46 -11.62 33.94 -4.84
N THR A 47 -10.99 33.25 -3.88
CA THR A 47 -9.67 33.63 -3.35
C THR A 47 -8.55 33.15 -4.28
N GLU A 48 -7.40 33.82 -4.25
CA GLU A 48 -6.24 33.40 -5.04
C GLU A 48 -5.61 32.15 -4.41
N ILE A 49 -5.29 31.13 -5.21
CA ILE A 49 -4.72 29.86 -4.72
C ILE A 49 -3.41 30.09 -3.96
N SER A 50 -2.64 31.11 -4.33
CA SER A 50 -1.39 31.47 -3.65
C SER A 50 -1.57 31.91 -2.19
N GLU A 51 -2.76 32.30 -1.79
CA GLU A 51 -3.08 32.63 -0.39
C GLU A 51 -3.18 31.36 0.46
N VAL A 52 -3.68 30.30 -0.12
CA VAL A 52 -4.00 29.03 0.54
C VAL A 52 -2.87 28.00 0.40
N VAL A 53 -2.26 27.93 -0.77
CA VAL A 53 -1.18 26.98 -1.10
C VAL A 53 0.12 27.74 -1.32
N LYS A 54 1.13 27.48 -0.47
CA LYS A 54 2.42 28.16 -0.51
C LYS A 54 3.51 27.29 -1.15
N GLY A 55 4.55 27.92 -1.67
CA GLY A 55 5.74 27.23 -2.18
C GLY A 55 5.78 27.00 -3.69
N PHE A 56 4.76 27.40 -4.41
CA PHE A 56 4.72 27.36 -5.88
C PHE A 56 4.13 28.64 -6.45
N ASN A 57 4.70 29.11 -7.56
CA ASN A 57 4.22 30.30 -8.25
C ASN A 57 3.26 29.89 -9.38
N PHE A 58 1.97 29.77 -9.07
CA PHE A 58 0.92 29.36 -9.99
C PHE A 58 0.76 30.34 -11.15
N THR A 59 0.84 31.64 -10.89
CA THR A 59 0.70 32.70 -11.91
C THR A 59 1.79 32.58 -12.97
N LYS A 60 3.05 32.45 -12.54
CA LYS A 60 4.19 32.28 -13.46
C LYS A 60 4.10 31.00 -14.27
N TRP A 61 3.58 29.93 -13.68
CA TRP A 61 3.39 28.65 -14.39
C TRP A 61 2.28 28.78 -15.45
N MET A 62 1.19 29.46 -15.14
CA MET A 62 0.07 29.64 -16.04
C MET A 62 0.38 30.63 -17.19
N ASP A 63 1.24 31.62 -16.96
CA ASP A 63 1.66 32.57 -17.96
C ASP A 63 2.67 32.00 -19.01
N GLY A 64 3.13 30.77 -18.80
CA GLY A 64 4.05 30.06 -19.68
C GLY A 64 3.43 29.76 -21.04
N LYS A 65 4.24 29.82 -22.14
CA LYS A 65 3.80 29.63 -23.53
C LYS A 65 3.20 28.24 -23.84
N SER A 66 3.35 27.27 -23.00
CA SER A 66 2.70 25.93 -23.05
C SER A 66 2.83 25.24 -21.71
N PRO A 67 2.01 25.59 -20.73
CA PRO A 67 2.05 24.90 -19.43
C PRO A 67 1.62 23.45 -19.63
N GLY A 68 2.55 22.53 -19.33
CA GLY A 68 2.27 21.10 -19.28
C GLY A 68 1.91 20.67 -17.84
N PRO A 69 1.42 19.43 -17.67
CA PRO A 69 1.27 18.85 -16.35
C PRO A 69 2.57 18.95 -15.55
N GLN A 70 2.50 19.41 -14.32
CA GLN A 70 3.66 19.60 -13.46
C GLN A 70 3.35 19.15 -12.04
N SER A 71 4.37 18.64 -11.34
CA SER A 71 4.29 18.33 -9.93
C SER A 71 5.31 19.17 -9.17
N SER A 72 4.92 19.72 -8.02
CA SER A 72 5.80 20.53 -7.17
C SER A 72 5.49 20.33 -5.69
N LYS A 73 6.51 20.48 -4.86
CA LYS A 73 6.30 20.53 -3.40
C LYS A 73 5.69 21.86 -3.02
N VAL A 74 4.63 21.79 -2.23
CA VAL A 74 3.87 22.94 -1.74
C VAL A 74 3.55 22.78 -0.27
N LYS A 75 3.18 23.88 0.39
CA LYS A 75 2.68 23.86 1.76
C LYS A 75 1.20 24.24 1.77
N PHE A 76 0.40 23.40 2.41
CA PHE A 76 -1.01 23.62 2.66
C PHE A 76 -1.30 23.34 4.13
N ILE A 77 -1.89 24.30 4.86
CA ILE A 77 -2.17 24.19 6.30
C ILE A 77 -0.91 23.79 7.10
N GLN A 78 0.20 24.46 6.82
CA GLN A 78 1.52 24.20 7.45
C GLN A 78 2.09 22.78 7.26
N GLN A 79 1.48 21.96 6.40
CA GLN A 79 1.96 20.63 6.04
C GLN A 79 2.49 20.60 4.61
N ASP A 80 3.46 19.73 4.37
CA ASP A 80 4.04 19.53 3.05
C ASP A 80 3.16 18.58 2.23
N TYR A 81 2.88 19.00 0.99
CA TYR A 81 2.12 18.24 0.00
C TYR A 81 2.88 18.21 -1.32
N LEU A 82 2.63 17.20 -2.13
CA LEU A 82 2.96 17.21 -3.54
C LEU A 82 1.74 17.69 -4.31
N ALA A 83 1.84 18.84 -4.97
CA ALA A 83 0.79 19.35 -5.83
C ALA A 83 0.99 18.83 -7.26
N ASP A 84 0.00 18.12 -7.78
CA ASP A 84 -0.10 17.80 -9.20
C ASP A 84 -0.98 18.84 -9.87
N MET A 85 -0.40 19.55 -10.84
CA MET A 85 -1.07 20.63 -11.57
C MET A 85 -1.34 20.18 -13.01
N LEU A 86 -2.62 20.14 -13.39
CA LEU A 86 -3.10 19.73 -14.69
C LEU A 86 -3.72 20.93 -15.39
N PRO A 87 -3.11 21.44 -16.50
CA PRO A 87 -3.65 22.59 -17.21
C PRO A 87 -4.96 22.23 -17.92
N ILE A 88 -5.93 23.15 -17.89
CA ILE A 88 -7.15 23.11 -18.67
C ILE A 88 -6.94 24.08 -19.84
N THR A 89 -6.86 23.54 -21.06
CA THR A 89 -6.67 24.32 -22.28
C THR A 89 -7.91 24.27 -23.14
N VAL A 90 -8.24 25.39 -23.78
CA VAL A 90 -9.32 25.52 -24.75
C VAL A 90 -8.77 25.98 -26.08
N PRO A 91 -9.29 25.53 -27.24
CA PRO A 91 -8.87 26.02 -28.54
C PRO A 91 -9.32 27.46 -28.75
N ASP A 92 -8.37 28.34 -29.12
CA ASP A 92 -8.68 29.63 -29.68
C ASP A 92 -8.87 29.47 -31.22
N GLY A 93 -9.75 30.25 -31.83
CA GLY A 93 -10.25 30.09 -33.20
C GLY A 93 -9.20 29.84 -34.29
N ASP A 94 -7.88 30.01 -34.01
CA ASP A 94 -6.74 29.84 -34.93
C ASP A 94 -5.87 28.59 -34.63
N LYS A 95 -6.42 27.52 -34.06
CA LYS A 95 -5.70 26.28 -33.65
C LYS A 95 -4.66 26.43 -32.51
N ASN A 96 -4.54 27.58 -31.90
CA ASN A 96 -3.74 27.74 -30.70
C ASN A 96 -4.56 27.30 -29.44
N MET A 97 -3.91 26.60 -28.54
CA MET A 97 -4.51 26.23 -27.26
C MET A 97 -4.21 27.34 -26.26
N ILE A 98 -5.26 27.91 -25.67
CA ILE A 98 -5.14 28.90 -24.61
C ILE A 98 -5.44 28.24 -23.27
N MET A 99 -4.70 28.65 -22.24
CA MET A 99 -4.93 28.20 -20.87
C MET A 99 -6.21 28.83 -20.30
N ALA A 100 -7.20 28.01 -20.01
CA ALA A 100 -8.45 28.44 -19.39
C ALA A 100 -8.42 28.32 -17.85
N GLY A 101 -7.49 27.54 -17.32
CA GLY A 101 -7.36 27.27 -15.90
C GLY A 101 -6.54 26.03 -15.61
N ALA A 102 -6.62 25.53 -14.40
CA ALA A 102 -5.96 24.29 -14.01
C ALA A 102 -6.71 23.56 -12.92
N VAL A 103 -6.47 22.24 -12.82
CA VAL A 103 -6.82 21.44 -11.66
C VAL A 103 -5.55 21.20 -10.84
N VAL A 104 -5.61 21.46 -9.55
CA VAL A 104 -4.53 21.27 -8.60
C VAL A 104 -4.97 20.22 -7.57
N ILE A 105 -4.25 19.11 -7.51
CA ILE A 105 -4.51 18.01 -6.58
C ILE A 105 -3.36 17.97 -5.59
N LEU A 106 -3.67 18.12 -4.30
CA LEU A 106 -2.68 18.04 -3.24
C LEU A 106 -2.64 16.62 -2.68
N LYS A 107 -1.55 15.92 -2.96
CA LYS A 107 -1.28 14.61 -2.38
C LYS A 107 -0.43 14.81 -1.13
N SER A 108 -0.95 14.44 0.03
CA SER A 108 -0.14 14.45 1.25
C SER A 108 1.03 13.48 1.09
N GLU A 109 2.22 13.83 1.59
CA GLU A 109 3.34 12.88 1.66
C GLU A 109 2.94 11.60 2.39
N MET A 110 2.00 11.69 3.33
CA MET A 110 1.36 10.56 4.00
C MET A 110 0.56 9.65 3.06
N ARG A 111 0.03 10.16 1.93
CA ARG A 111 -0.77 9.38 0.95
C ARG A 111 0.00 8.97 -0.30
N LEU A 112 0.99 9.73 -0.70
CA LEU A 112 2.04 9.21 -1.58
C LEU A 112 2.73 8.02 -0.90
N GLY A 113 2.83 8.06 0.44
CA GLY A 113 3.23 6.94 1.25
C GLY A 113 2.20 5.83 1.44
N GLN A 114 0.94 5.93 1.03
CA GLN A 114 -0.03 4.82 1.07
C GLN A 114 -0.04 3.97 -0.22
N GLN A 115 0.38 4.53 -1.32
CA GLN A 115 0.81 3.76 -2.50
C GLN A 115 2.31 3.44 -2.47
N PHE A 116 3.12 4.26 -1.78
CA PHE A 116 4.56 4.13 -1.59
C PHE A 116 4.86 4.55 -0.16
N THR A 117 4.78 3.64 0.77
CA THR A 117 4.89 3.93 2.20
C THR A 117 6.29 4.36 2.58
N ALA A 118 6.60 5.66 2.44
CA ALA A 118 7.61 6.29 3.27
C ALA A 118 6.98 6.50 4.65
N PHE A 119 7.02 5.49 5.50
CA PHE A 119 6.61 5.67 6.88
C PHE A 119 7.72 6.39 7.63
N HIS A 120 7.47 7.63 7.97
CA HIS A 120 8.16 8.25 9.10
C HIS A 120 7.78 7.44 10.34
N GLN A 121 8.79 7.08 11.10
CA GLN A 121 8.77 6.30 12.31
C GLN A 121 7.55 6.59 13.18
N SER A 122 6.58 5.72 13.11
CA SER A 122 5.61 5.62 14.16
C SER A 122 6.27 4.80 15.29
N PRO A 123 6.30 5.28 16.55
CA PRO A 123 6.80 4.50 17.69
C PRO A 123 6.07 3.17 17.87
N THR A 124 5.19 2.86 16.93
CA THR A 124 4.17 1.83 16.96
C THR A 124 4.59 0.50 16.32
N ASP A 125 5.74 0.44 15.65
CA ASP A 125 6.14 -0.73 14.85
C ASP A 125 7.16 -1.64 15.57
N SER A 126 7.16 -1.65 16.90
CA SER A 126 8.05 -2.50 17.70
C SER A 126 7.51 -3.93 17.87
N PHE A 127 8.40 -4.86 18.12
CA PHE A 127 8.05 -6.26 18.46
C PHE A 127 7.14 -6.38 19.68
N ASP A 128 7.11 -5.41 20.59
CA ASP A 128 6.29 -5.42 21.79
C ASP A 128 4.79 -5.33 21.50
N ARG A 129 4.41 -4.95 20.30
CA ARG A 129 3.01 -4.91 19.86
C ARG A 129 2.49 -6.21 19.27
N PHE A 130 3.38 -7.16 19.03
CA PHE A 130 2.94 -8.45 18.55
C PHE A 130 2.20 -9.22 19.62
N ILE A 131 0.98 -9.60 19.29
CA ILE A 131 0.25 -10.58 20.10
C ILE A 131 0.79 -11.95 19.74
N ALA A 132 1.51 -12.54 20.65
CA ALA A 132 2.21 -13.80 20.48
C ALA A 132 2.05 -14.65 21.74
N GLN A 133 0.88 -15.25 21.93
CA GLN A 133 0.63 -16.22 23.00
C GLN A 133 0.92 -17.65 22.52
N SER A 134 0.69 -17.93 21.24
CA SER A 134 0.98 -19.23 20.65
C SER A 134 2.49 -19.51 20.63
N PRO A 135 2.90 -20.77 20.85
CA PRO A 135 4.32 -21.15 20.80
C PRO A 135 4.99 -20.84 19.46
N PHE A 136 4.25 -21.03 18.37
CA PHE A 136 4.74 -20.76 17.02
C PHE A 136 5.08 -19.27 16.85
N MET A 137 4.13 -18.39 17.18
CA MET A 137 4.35 -16.95 17.03
C MET A 137 5.41 -16.41 17.99
N LYS A 138 5.51 -16.94 19.21
CA LYS A 138 6.60 -16.62 20.13
C LYS A 138 7.97 -16.93 19.53
N ARG A 139 8.10 -18.07 18.86
CA ARG A 139 9.33 -18.46 18.17
C ARG A 139 9.65 -17.51 17.02
N VAL A 140 8.67 -17.18 16.19
CA VAL A 140 8.86 -16.23 15.07
C VAL A 140 9.33 -14.87 15.57
N VAL A 141 8.70 -14.32 16.59
CA VAL A 141 9.11 -13.04 17.19
C VAL A 141 10.53 -13.12 17.77
N HIS A 142 10.86 -14.22 18.44
CA HIS A 142 12.21 -14.42 18.98
C HIS A 142 13.28 -14.49 17.88
N GLU A 143 13.03 -15.25 16.81
CA GLU A 143 13.92 -15.34 15.66
C GLU A 143 14.05 -13.98 14.96
N ALA A 144 12.94 -13.27 14.76
CA ALA A 144 12.93 -11.96 14.13
C ALA A 144 13.78 -10.93 14.92
N LYS A 145 13.67 -10.92 16.24
CA LYS A 145 14.51 -10.07 17.09
C LYS A 145 16.00 -10.37 16.94
N ARG A 146 16.37 -11.63 16.78
CA ARG A 146 17.78 -12.05 16.61
C ARG A 146 18.35 -11.63 15.25
N ILE A 147 17.57 -11.72 14.20
CA ILE A 147 18.03 -11.40 12.83
C ILE A 147 17.87 -9.93 12.48
N ALA A 148 17.06 -9.18 13.22
CA ALA A 148 16.78 -7.77 12.93
C ALA A 148 18.06 -6.92 12.87
N ASP A 149 19.00 -7.14 13.77
CA ASP A 149 20.25 -6.40 13.84
C ASP A 149 21.34 -6.85 12.83
N LEU A 150 21.11 -7.96 12.13
CA LEU A 150 21.99 -8.44 11.08
C LEU A 150 21.71 -7.69 9.78
N ASP A 151 22.75 -7.11 9.17
CA ASP A 151 22.61 -6.31 7.94
C ASP A 151 22.62 -7.21 6.69
N ALA A 152 21.69 -8.16 6.63
CA ALA A 152 21.50 -9.09 5.53
C ALA A 152 20.06 -9.13 5.06
N PRO A 153 19.79 -9.56 3.82
CA PRO A 153 18.43 -9.71 3.32
C PRO A 153 17.60 -10.67 4.18
N ILE A 154 16.34 -10.33 4.40
CA ILE A 154 15.35 -11.17 5.08
C ILE A 154 14.28 -11.58 4.08
N LEU A 155 13.97 -12.86 4.00
CA LEU A 155 12.84 -13.41 3.26
C LEU A 155 11.77 -13.90 4.24
N ILE A 156 10.57 -13.32 4.14
CA ILE A 156 9.44 -13.65 5.00
C ILE A 156 8.41 -14.41 4.18
N PHE A 157 8.18 -15.66 4.54
CA PHE A 157 7.18 -16.52 3.93
C PHE A 157 5.93 -16.59 4.82
N GLY A 158 4.76 -16.60 4.22
CA GLY A 158 3.49 -16.80 4.90
C GLY A 158 2.29 -16.49 4.03
N GLU A 159 1.15 -17.06 4.35
CA GLU A 159 -0.10 -16.80 3.66
C GLU A 159 -0.47 -15.31 3.67
N THR A 160 -1.32 -14.92 2.73
CA THR A 160 -1.85 -13.55 2.67
C THR A 160 -2.59 -13.19 3.96
N GLY A 161 -2.31 -12.01 4.49
CA GLY A 161 -2.97 -11.49 5.70
C GLY A 161 -2.43 -12.00 7.02
N THR A 162 -1.26 -12.68 7.04
CA THR A 162 -0.63 -13.18 8.27
C THR A 162 0.17 -12.14 9.05
N GLY A 163 0.39 -10.95 8.49
CA GLY A 163 1.16 -9.88 9.13
C GLY A 163 2.63 -9.81 8.73
N LYS A 164 3.00 -10.29 7.54
CA LYS A 164 4.37 -10.23 7.00
C LYS A 164 4.94 -8.82 6.97
N GLU A 165 4.16 -7.84 6.53
CA GLU A 165 4.60 -6.45 6.49
C GLU A 165 4.86 -5.89 7.89
N MET A 166 4.02 -6.22 8.86
CA MET A 166 4.16 -5.76 10.24
C MET A 166 5.47 -6.27 10.86
N ILE A 167 5.83 -7.54 10.64
CA ILE A 167 7.08 -8.08 11.17
C ILE A 167 8.30 -7.53 10.41
N ALA A 168 8.18 -7.23 9.13
CA ALA A 168 9.23 -6.53 8.37
C ALA A 168 9.53 -5.15 8.95
N ARG A 169 8.50 -4.39 9.30
CA ARG A 169 8.64 -3.08 9.96
C ARG A 169 9.29 -3.20 11.32
N ALA A 170 8.88 -4.17 12.13
CA ALA A 170 9.47 -4.43 13.43
C ALA A 170 10.97 -4.80 13.31
N CYS A 171 11.34 -5.59 12.31
CA CYS A 171 12.74 -5.88 12.01
C CYS A 171 13.54 -4.62 11.66
N HIS A 172 12.97 -3.72 10.85
CA HIS A 172 13.62 -2.45 10.54
C HIS A 172 13.80 -1.58 11.78
N GLN A 173 12.76 -1.41 12.60
CA GLN A 173 12.79 -0.61 13.81
C GLN A 173 13.82 -1.10 14.84
N SER A 174 14.06 -2.40 14.87
CA SER A 174 15.04 -3.02 15.78
C SER A 174 16.42 -3.22 15.12
N SER A 175 16.64 -2.67 13.92
CA SER A 175 17.90 -2.80 13.18
C SER A 175 18.81 -1.58 13.40
N ARG A 176 20.06 -1.72 12.98
CA ARG A 176 21.03 -0.61 12.91
C ARG A 176 20.61 0.50 11.94
N ARG A 177 19.63 0.21 11.05
CA ARG A 177 19.08 1.14 10.07
C ARG A 177 17.76 1.76 10.50
N SER A 178 17.40 1.65 11.79
CA SER A 178 16.14 2.15 12.34
C SER A 178 15.90 3.63 12.12
N GLU A 179 16.97 4.44 12.11
CA GLU A 179 16.91 5.88 11.81
C GLU A 179 16.80 6.19 10.31
N GLY A 180 17.05 5.20 9.45
CA GLY A 180 16.94 5.32 8.00
C GLY A 180 15.50 5.18 7.51
N ALA A 181 15.29 5.46 6.22
CA ALA A 181 13.99 5.30 5.59
C ALA A 181 13.56 3.83 5.57
N PHE A 182 12.27 3.60 5.77
CA PHE A 182 11.62 2.32 5.45
C PHE A 182 10.63 2.55 4.32
N LEU A 183 10.93 2.01 3.15
CA LEU A 183 10.07 2.12 1.97
C LEU A 183 9.57 0.74 1.56
N ALA A 184 8.39 0.69 0.95
CA ALA A 184 7.78 -0.55 0.51
C ALA A 184 7.29 -0.45 -0.94
N LEU A 185 7.49 -1.52 -1.70
CA LEU A 185 6.94 -1.73 -3.04
C LEU A 185 6.16 -3.04 -3.05
N ASN A 186 4.89 -2.98 -3.42
CA ASN A 186 4.10 -4.18 -3.66
C ASN A 186 4.24 -4.60 -5.14
N CYS A 187 4.92 -5.71 -5.37
CA CYS A 187 5.22 -6.23 -6.71
C CYS A 187 3.98 -6.76 -7.44
N ALA A 188 2.91 -7.10 -6.70
CA ALA A 188 1.66 -7.61 -7.28
C ALA A 188 0.72 -6.51 -7.79
N SER A 189 0.85 -5.29 -7.28
CA SER A 189 -0.12 -4.21 -7.50
C SER A 189 0.17 -3.33 -8.72
N LEU A 190 1.35 -3.45 -9.33
CA LEU A 190 1.83 -2.57 -10.39
C LEU A 190 2.18 -3.34 -11.67
N PRO A 191 1.88 -2.78 -12.86
CA PRO A 191 2.48 -3.25 -14.10
C PRO A 191 4.02 -3.18 -14.04
N ASP A 192 4.71 -4.09 -14.74
CA ASP A 192 6.17 -4.19 -14.70
C ASP A 192 6.90 -2.91 -15.06
N SER A 193 6.43 -2.19 -16.07
CA SER A 193 7.00 -0.91 -16.49
C SER A 193 6.92 0.16 -15.41
N VAL A 194 5.82 0.18 -14.66
CA VAL A 194 5.62 1.11 -13.53
C VAL A 194 6.47 0.69 -12.35
N ALA A 195 6.50 -0.60 -12.00
CA ALA A 195 7.35 -1.13 -10.95
C ALA A 195 8.84 -0.83 -11.20
N GLU A 196 9.31 -0.97 -12.45
CA GLU A 196 10.68 -0.64 -12.84
C GLU A 196 11.00 0.84 -12.62
N THR A 197 10.15 1.76 -13.09
CA THR A 197 10.35 3.20 -12.93
C THR A 197 10.25 3.67 -11.49
N GLU A 198 9.39 3.03 -10.69
CA GLU A 198 9.29 3.31 -9.26
C GLU A 198 10.54 2.84 -8.51
N LEU A 199 11.05 1.65 -8.82
CA LEU A 199 12.17 1.06 -8.13
C LEU A 199 13.50 1.73 -8.50
N PHE A 200 13.77 1.91 -9.80
CA PHE A 200 15.04 2.42 -10.33
C PHE A 200 15.03 3.91 -10.65
N GLY A 201 13.86 4.50 -10.86
CA GLY A 201 13.76 5.86 -11.39
C GLY A 201 14.11 5.96 -12.87
N TYR A 202 14.12 7.17 -13.40
CA TYR A 202 14.51 7.46 -14.77
C TYR A 202 15.23 8.81 -14.90
N ALA A 203 16.09 8.92 -15.92
CA ALA A 203 16.80 10.15 -16.23
C ALA A 203 15.88 11.19 -16.89
N ALA A 204 16.27 12.45 -16.83
CA ALA A 204 15.61 13.53 -17.57
C ALA A 204 15.62 13.23 -19.07
N GLY A 205 14.48 13.43 -19.75
CA GLY A 205 14.28 13.12 -21.17
C GLY A 205 13.86 11.67 -21.46
N ALA A 206 13.95 10.75 -20.49
CA ALA A 206 13.39 9.42 -20.62
C ALA A 206 11.85 9.48 -20.65
N PHE A 207 11.23 8.63 -21.47
CA PHE A 207 9.76 8.61 -21.66
C PHE A 207 9.13 9.95 -22.04
N ASN A 208 9.87 10.83 -22.72
CA ASN A 208 9.45 12.20 -23.03
C ASN A 208 9.12 13.07 -21.80
N GLN A 209 9.65 12.71 -20.63
CA GLN A 209 9.51 13.47 -19.40
C GLN A 209 10.69 14.44 -19.24
N PRO A 210 10.44 15.74 -19.04
CA PRO A 210 11.53 16.72 -18.96
C PRO A 210 12.38 16.58 -17.67
N ASN A 211 11.81 16.02 -16.61
CA ASN A 211 12.45 15.87 -15.31
C ASN A 211 12.83 14.42 -15.03
N ALA A 212 13.95 14.23 -14.35
CA ALA A 212 14.34 12.93 -13.82
C ALA A 212 13.44 12.55 -12.64
N LYS A 213 13.23 11.24 -12.46
CA LYS A 213 12.54 10.67 -11.29
C LYS A 213 13.55 9.86 -10.47
N VAL A 214 13.63 10.17 -9.19
CA VAL A 214 14.41 9.39 -8.22
C VAL A 214 13.62 8.15 -7.83
N GLY A 215 14.22 6.97 -7.98
CA GLY A 215 13.59 5.70 -7.62
C GLY A 215 13.69 5.37 -6.12
N LEU A 216 12.96 4.32 -5.72
CA LEU A 216 12.93 3.86 -4.33
C LEU A 216 14.30 3.40 -3.82
N LEU A 217 15.14 2.82 -4.66
CA LEU A 217 16.48 2.38 -4.29
C LEU A 217 17.37 3.55 -3.84
N GLU A 218 17.22 4.70 -4.46
CA GLU A 218 17.94 5.90 -4.04
C GLU A 218 17.31 6.56 -2.81
N GLN A 219 15.97 6.61 -2.76
CA GLN A 219 15.23 7.19 -1.63
C GLN A 219 15.43 6.40 -0.34
N ALA A 220 15.62 5.09 -0.44
CA ALA A 220 15.86 4.19 0.69
C ALA A 220 17.33 4.14 1.15
N LYS A 221 18.20 4.95 0.58
CA LYS A 221 19.63 4.96 0.93
C LYS A 221 19.86 5.07 2.44
N GLY A 222 20.66 4.17 2.99
CA GLY A 222 20.92 4.08 4.42
C GLY A 222 19.80 3.43 5.24
N GLY A 223 18.71 3.03 4.59
CA GLY A 223 17.53 2.44 5.21
C GLY A 223 17.22 1.03 4.71
N THR A 224 15.93 0.73 4.65
CA THR A 224 15.39 -0.58 4.28
C THR A 224 14.35 -0.45 3.18
N LEU A 225 14.37 -1.34 2.21
CA LEU A 225 13.34 -1.48 1.17
C LEU A 225 12.62 -2.81 1.34
N LEU A 226 11.32 -2.76 1.55
CA LEU A 226 10.43 -3.91 1.56
C LEU A 226 9.90 -4.16 0.15
N LEU A 227 10.17 -5.35 -0.37
CA LEU A 227 9.58 -5.85 -1.61
C LEU A 227 8.49 -6.86 -1.26
N ASP A 228 7.25 -6.40 -1.25
CA ASP A 228 6.10 -7.22 -0.88
C ASP A 228 5.63 -8.06 -2.08
N GLU A 229 5.37 -9.34 -1.85
CA GLU A 229 5.00 -10.32 -2.88
C GLU A 229 6.02 -10.41 -4.03
N ILE A 230 7.28 -10.67 -3.68
CA ILE A 230 8.40 -10.75 -4.62
C ILE A 230 8.19 -11.81 -5.73
N ALA A 231 7.38 -12.83 -5.46
CA ALA A 231 7.04 -13.88 -6.41
C ALA A 231 6.33 -13.37 -7.67
N ASP A 232 5.68 -12.21 -7.59
CA ASP A 232 4.96 -11.59 -8.71
C ASP A 232 5.85 -10.70 -9.58
N MET A 233 7.11 -10.54 -9.24
CA MET A 233 8.07 -9.77 -10.02
C MET A 233 8.36 -10.46 -11.36
N SER A 234 8.36 -9.68 -12.45
CA SER A 234 8.70 -10.21 -13.78
C SER A 234 10.15 -10.72 -13.88
N SER A 235 10.40 -11.60 -14.82
CA SER A 235 11.75 -12.13 -15.07
C SER A 235 12.77 -11.04 -15.40
N GLN A 236 12.36 -10.00 -16.13
CA GLN A 236 13.22 -8.86 -16.45
C GLN A 236 13.59 -8.05 -15.21
N LEU A 237 12.60 -7.79 -14.36
CA LEU A 237 12.81 -7.04 -13.13
C LEU A 237 13.63 -7.85 -12.11
N GLN A 238 13.42 -9.16 -12.05
CA GLN A 238 14.27 -10.08 -11.27
C GLN A 238 15.73 -10.00 -11.70
N ALA A 239 16.02 -9.96 -13.01
CA ALA A 239 17.38 -9.84 -13.53
C ALA A 239 18.04 -8.52 -13.12
N LYS A 240 17.30 -7.41 -13.14
CA LYS A 240 17.80 -6.10 -12.71
C LYS A 240 18.05 -6.05 -11.21
N LEU A 241 17.16 -6.61 -10.41
CA LEU A 241 17.33 -6.70 -8.97
C LEU A 241 18.54 -7.57 -8.60
N LEU A 242 18.74 -8.67 -9.30
CA LEU A 242 19.92 -9.54 -9.11
C LEU A 242 21.23 -8.77 -9.32
N ARG A 243 21.31 -7.96 -10.37
CA ARG A 243 22.49 -7.10 -10.62
C ARG A 243 22.73 -6.12 -9.50
N VAL A 244 21.66 -5.49 -8.98
CA VAL A 244 21.76 -4.60 -7.82
C VAL A 244 22.36 -5.31 -6.60
N LEU A 245 21.90 -6.53 -6.33
CA LEU A 245 22.39 -7.34 -5.20
C LEU A 245 23.83 -7.85 -5.39
N GLU A 246 24.26 -8.06 -6.64
CA GLU A 246 25.61 -8.52 -6.97
C GLU A 246 26.62 -7.37 -7.02
N ASP A 247 26.30 -6.31 -7.75
CA ASP A 247 27.21 -5.21 -8.05
C ASP A 247 27.15 -4.07 -7.02
N GLY A 248 26.06 -4.00 -6.23
CA GLY A 248 25.82 -2.90 -5.29
C GLY A 248 25.53 -1.57 -5.96
N GLU A 249 25.19 -1.60 -7.26
CA GLU A 249 24.87 -0.41 -8.06
C GLU A 249 23.85 -0.73 -9.15
N PHE A 250 23.19 0.29 -9.64
CA PHE A 250 22.25 0.21 -10.75
C PHE A 250 22.33 1.45 -11.63
N ARG A 251 21.66 1.40 -12.79
CA ARG A 251 21.47 2.56 -13.67
C ARG A 251 20.01 2.91 -13.74
N ARG A 252 19.70 4.21 -13.68
CA ARG A 252 18.35 4.71 -13.95
C ARG A 252 17.96 4.42 -15.38
N VAL A 253 16.68 4.29 -15.66
CA VAL A 253 16.20 4.11 -17.03
C VAL A 253 16.60 5.33 -17.87
N GLY A 254 17.32 5.10 -18.98
CA GLY A 254 17.80 6.15 -19.86
C GLY A 254 19.09 6.85 -19.39
N ASP A 255 19.74 6.38 -18.33
CA ASP A 255 21.01 6.91 -17.83
C ASP A 255 22.16 5.92 -18.03
N ALA A 256 23.35 6.45 -18.32
CA ALA A 256 24.58 5.67 -18.41
C ALA A 256 25.37 5.63 -17.09
N GLU A 257 25.13 6.61 -16.20
CA GLU A 257 25.84 6.73 -14.94
C GLU A 257 25.34 5.71 -13.91
N PRO A 258 26.25 4.94 -13.26
CA PRO A 258 25.88 4.01 -12.22
C PRO A 258 25.56 4.77 -10.91
N VAL A 259 24.57 4.28 -10.18
CA VAL A 259 24.17 4.77 -8.87
C VAL A 259 24.44 3.67 -7.84
N LYS A 260 25.19 3.98 -6.79
CA LYS A 260 25.48 3.03 -5.71
C LYS A 260 24.27 2.84 -4.81
N VAL A 261 24.04 1.60 -4.40
CA VAL A 261 22.94 1.20 -3.52
C VAL A 261 23.48 0.86 -2.14
N ASP A 262 22.93 1.50 -1.12
CA ASP A 262 23.14 1.15 0.28
C ASP A 262 21.77 0.97 0.94
N VAL A 263 21.16 -0.17 0.69
CA VAL A 263 19.80 -0.50 1.13
C VAL A 263 19.78 -1.93 1.64
N ARG A 264 19.12 -2.14 2.80
CA ARG A 264 18.78 -3.47 3.26
C ARG A 264 17.47 -3.92 2.61
N PHE A 265 17.44 -5.13 2.06
CA PHE A 265 16.24 -5.71 1.46
C PHE A 265 15.51 -6.61 2.45
N ILE A 266 14.21 -6.42 2.56
CA ILE A 266 13.28 -7.36 3.19
C ILE A 266 12.26 -7.73 2.13
N CYS A 267 12.11 -9.02 1.85
CA CYS A 267 11.16 -9.51 0.85
C CYS A 267 10.11 -10.38 1.51
N THR A 268 8.88 -10.30 1.02
CA THR A 268 7.80 -11.18 1.44
C THR A 268 7.28 -12.01 0.28
N THR A 269 6.72 -13.15 0.58
CA THR A 269 6.06 -14.01 -0.39
C THR A 269 5.02 -14.89 0.27
N CYS A 270 3.89 -15.13 -0.42
CA CYS A 270 2.92 -16.16 -0.04
C CYS A 270 3.10 -17.46 -0.82
N ARG A 271 3.99 -17.48 -1.82
CA ARG A 271 4.30 -18.67 -2.63
C ARG A 271 5.69 -19.21 -2.31
N ASP A 272 5.85 -20.52 -2.45
CA ASP A 272 7.15 -21.17 -2.31
C ASP A 272 8.06 -20.77 -3.48
N LEU A 273 9.08 -19.95 -3.19
CA LEU A 273 10.03 -19.50 -4.20
C LEU A 273 10.91 -20.67 -4.71
N GLY A 274 11.20 -21.66 -3.88
CA GLY A 274 11.93 -22.86 -4.29
C GLY A 274 11.19 -23.63 -5.39
N GLN A 275 9.88 -23.80 -5.22
CA GLN A 275 9.04 -24.42 -6.24
C GLN A 275 9.01 -23.56 -7.53
N LEU A 276 8.89 -22.24 -7.41
CA LEU A 276 8.91 -21.35 -8.57
C LEU A 276 10.25 -21.38 -9.32
N VAL A 277 11.34 -21.59 -8.62
CA VAL A 277 12.67 -21.80 -9.24
C VAL A 277 12.67 -23.08 -10.07
N GLU A 278 12.15 -24.19 -9.55
CA GLU A 278 12.03 -25.46 -10.27
C GLU A 278 11.13 -25.34 -11.51
N GLU A 279 10.07 -24.55 -11.43
CA GLU A 279 9.18 -24.26 -12.56
C GLU A 279 9.75 -23.25 -13.57
N GLY A 280 10.93 -22.68 -13.33
CA GLY A 280 11.56 -21.66 -14.18
C GLY A 280 10.89 -20.28 -14.11
N ARG A 281 10.05 -20.03 -13.12
CA ARG A 281 9.29 -18.77 -12.92
C ARG A 281 9.99 -17.77 -12.02
N PHE A 282 10.99 -18.20 -11.27
CA PHE A 282 11.83 -17.36 -10.42
C PHE A 282 13.30 -17.73 -10.61
N ARG A 283 14.18 -16.73 -10.67
CA ARG A 283 15.61 -16.96 -10.90
C ARG A 283 16.27 -17.59 -9.69
N LYS A 284 17.00 -18.68 -9.91
CA LYS A 284 17.71 -19.43 -8.87
C LYS A 284 18.74 -18.56 -8.13
N GLU A 285 19.52 -17.79 -8.89
CA GLU A 285 20.55 -16.91 -8.33
C GLU A 285 19.94 -15.82 -7.44
N LEU A 286 18.80 -15.23 -7.84
CA LEU A 286 18.08 -14.25 -7.05
C LEU A 286 17.53 -14.87 -5.77
N TYR A 287 16.97 -16.07 -5.85
CA TYR A 287 16.47 -16.79 -4.68
C TYR A 287 17.57 -16.98 -3.63
N TYR A 288 18.75 -17.44 -4.02
CA TYR A 288 19.85 -17.61 -3.08
C TYR A 288 20.41 -16.32 -2.52
N ARG A 289 20.34 -15.22 -3.26
CA ARG A 289 20.75 -13.90 -2.77
C ARG A 289 19.77 -13.30 -1.77
N LEU A 290 18.48 -13.59 -1.89
CA LEU A 290 17.44 -13.08 -1.01
C LEU A 290 17.21 -13.97 0.22
N ASN A 291 17.37 -15.28 0.08
CA ASN A 291 17.12 -16.26 1.14
C ASN A 291 18.35 -16.46 2.03
N VAL A 292 18.86 -15.39 2.60
CA VAL A 292 19.97 -15.42 3.57
C VAL A 292 19.45 -15.64 4.98
N LEU A 293 18.48 -14.81 5.39
CA LEU A 293 17.75 -14.92 6.64
C LEU A 293 16.28 -15.14 6.32
N SER A 294 15.65 -16.14 6.93
CA SER A 294 14.27 -16.46 6.63
C SER A 294 13.39 -16.48 7.88
N LEU A 295 12.15 -16.03 7.71
CA LEU A 295 11.08 -16.12 8.70
C LEU A 295 9.87 -16.75 8.06
N VAL A 296 9.16 -17.58 8.81
CA VAL A 296 7.90 -18.20 8.39
C VAL A 296 6.78 -17.72 9.31
N MET A 297 5.82 -16.98 8.75
CA MET A 297 4.65 -16.51 9.48
C MET A 297 3.59 -17.62 9.54
N PRO A 298 3.10 -17.98 10.71
CA PRO A 298 2.04 -18.98 10.83
C PRO A 298 0.71 -18.44 10.29
N SER A 299 -0.09 -19.32 9.71
CA SER A 299 -1.49 -19.04 9.45
C SER A 299 -2.26 -18.85 10.77
N LEU A 300 -3.37 -18.13 10.74
CA LEU A 300 -4.14 -17.86 11.97
C LEU A 300 -4.70 -19.15 12.59
N LYS A 301 -5.05 -20.14 11.75
CA LYS A 301 -5.50 -21.45 12.21
C LYS A 301 -4.44 -22.23 13.01
N ASP A 302 -3.15 -21.96 12.76
CA ASP A 302 -2.02 -22.59 13.45
C ASP A 302 -1.61 -21.84 14.72
N ARG A 303 -2.24 -20.68 14.96
CA ARG A 303 -2.03 -19.84 16.16
C ARG A 303 -3.35 -19.48 16.85
N ARG A 304 -4.21 -20.46 17.05
CA ARG A 304 -5.56 -20.26 17.60
C ARG A 304 -5.58 -19.57 18.96
N GLN A 305 -4.55 -19.76 19.77
CA GLN A 305 -4.40 -19.10 21.07
C GLN A 305 -4.29 -17.57 20.95
N ASP A 306 -3.90 -17.07 19.79
CA ASP A 306 -3.76 -15.63 19.54
C ASP A 306 -5.05 -14.98 19.01
N ILE A 307 -6.05 -15.77 18.59
CA ILE A 307 -7.26 -15.25 17.92
C ILE A 307 -8.03 -14.30 18.84
N VAL A 308 -8.34 -14.72 20.07
CA VAL A 308 -9.12 -13.90 21.01
C VAL A 308 -8.34 -12.66 21.45
N PRO A 309 -7.06 -12.73 21.83
CA PRO A 309 -6.26 -11.54 22.12
C PRO A 309 -6.15 -10.57 20.93
N LEU A 310 -6.01 -11.07 19.70
CA LEU A 310 -6.04 -10.25 18.49
C LEU A 310 -7.39 -9.58 18.30
N ALA A 311 -8.48 -10.34 18.45
CA ALA A 311 -9.83 -9.80 18.32
C ALA A 311 -10.10 -8.70 19.33
N GLU A 312 -9.74 -8.88 20.58
CA GLU A 312 -9.89 -7.87 21.64
C GLU A 312 -9.08 -6.60 21.34
N SER A 313 -7.85 -6.76 20.86
CA SER A 313 -7.01 -5.64 20.46
C SER A 313 -7.63 -4.86 19.29
N PHE A 314 -8.14 -5.54 18.28
CA PHE A 314 -8.82 -4.89 17.16
C PHE A 314 -10.12 -4.20 17.57
N ILE A 315 -10.89 -4.79 18.47
CA ILE A 315 -12.09 -4.17 19.03
C ILE A 315 -11.74 -2.84 19.69
N VAL A 316 -10.70 -2.79 20.50
CA VAL A 316 -10.25 -1.55 21.16
C VAL A 316 -9.83 -0.52 20.10
N GLN A 317 -9.01 -0.89 19.14
CA GLN A 317 -8.52 0.01 18.09
C GLN A 317 -9.67 0.56 17.24
N HIS A 318 -10.58 -0.29 16.79
CA HIS A 318 -11.69 0.12 15.94
C HIS A 318 -12.73 0.94 16.71
N SER A 319 -12.98 0.60 17.96
CA SER A 319 -13.88 1.35 18.84
C SER A 319 -13.39 2.78 19.05
N THR A 320 -12.07 2.95 19.24
CA THR A 320 -11.46 4.28 19.34
C THR A 320 -11.65 5.08 18.05
N LYS A 321 -11.43 4.46 16.88
CA LYS A 321 -11.65 5.12 15.57
C LYS A 321 -13.10 5.50 15.33
N LEU A 322 -14.04 4.68 15.82
CA LEU A 322 -15.48 4.91 15.67
C LEU A 322 -16.07 5.81 16.78
N GLY A 323 -15.25 6.27 17.73
CA GLY A 323 -15.68 7.12 18.84
C GLY A 323 -16.65 6.44 19.81
N ARG A 324 -16.57 5.12 19.95
CA ARG A 324 -17.43 4.33 20.82
C ARG A 324 -16.65 3.56 21.89
N ARG A 325 -17.34 3.10 22.91
CA ARG A 325 -16.74 2.22 23.91
C ARG A 325 -16.45 0.82 23.31
N PRO A 326 -15.36 0.15 23.70
CA PRO A 326 -15.07 -1.20 23.25
C PRO A 326 -16.22 -2.16 23.59
N ALA A 327 -16.65 -2.92 22.60
CA ALA A 327 -17.65 -3.97 22.78
C ALA A 327 -17.01 -5.24 23.36
N LYS A 328 -17.81 -6.07 24.00
CA LYS A 328 -17.38 -7.39 24.49
C LYS A 328 -17.71 -8.46 23.45
N LEU A 329 -16.94 -9.54 23.46
CA LEU A 329 -17.26 -10.73 22.68
C LEU A 329 -18.15 -11.66 23.50
N SER A 330 -19.26 -12.12 22.91
CA SER A 330 -20.07 -13.16 23.51
C SER A 330 -19.32 -14.50 23.52
N LYS A 331 -19.71 -15.42 24.39
CA LYS A 331 -19.09 -16.76 24.44
C LYS A 331 -19.26 -17.49 23.10
N SER A 332 -20.44 -17.41 22.50
CA SER A 332 -20.72 -18.02 21.18
C SER A 332 -19.85 -17.42 20.08
N CYS A 333 -19.58 -16.13 20.14
CA CYS A 333 -18.68 -15.44 19.21
C CYS A 333 -17.23 -15.92 19.40
N VAL A 334 -16.74 -16.00 20.63
CA VAL A 334 -15.39 -16.52 20.94
C VAL A 334 -15.21 -17.93 20.38
N ASP A 335 -16.16 -18.82 20.63
CA ASP A 335 -16.11 -20.21 20.16
C ASP A 335 -16.09 -20.25 18.61
N PHE A 336 -16.90 -19.43 17.96
CA PHE A 336 -16.93 -19.31 16.51
C PHE A 336 -15.59 -18.80 15.94
N LEU A 337 -15.03 -17.73 16.51
CA LEU A 337 -13.77 -17.16 16.05
C LEU A 337 -12.61 -18.17 16.14
N GLN A 338 -12.59 -18.99 17.19
CA GLN A 338 -11.56 -20.00 17.37
C GLN A 338 -11.70 -21.21 16.45
N GLN A 339 -12.90 -21.51 15.98
CA GLN A 339 -13.18 -22.65 15.09
C GLN A 339 -13.08 -22.31 13.61
N TYR A 340 -13.34 -21.07 13.23
CA TYR A 340 -13.29 -20.66 11.84
C TYR A 340 -11.87 -20.81 11.25
N PRO A 341 -11.70 -21.27 10.01
CA PRO A 341 -10.38 -21.56 9.43
C PRO A 341 -9.58 -20.33 9.02
N TRP A 342 -10.20 -19.16 8.93
CA TRP A 342 -9.55 -17.87 8.60
C TRP A 342 -8.67 -17.92 7.34
N PRO A 343 -9.19 -18.17 6.16
CA PRO A 343 -8.40 -18.21 4.93
C PRO A 343 -7.72 -16.88 4.60
N GLY A 344 -8.29 -15.75 5.02
CA GLY A 344 -7.68 -14.42 4.95
C GLY A 344 -6.88 -14.01 6.18
N ASN A 345 -6.66 -14.96 7.10
CA ASN A 345 -5.81 -14.80 8.30
C ASN A 345 -6.18 -13.56 9.15
N VAL A 346 -5.19 -12.87 9.69
CA VAL A 346 -5.38 -11.72 10.59
C VAL A 346 -6.10 -10.57 9.90
N ARG A 347 -5.86 -10.35 8.61
CA ARG A 347 -6.54 -9.29 7.85
C ARG A 347 -8.05 -9.55 7.75
N GLN A 348 -8.44 -10.79 7.52
CA GLN A 348 -9.86 -11.17 7.50
C GLN A 348 -10.52 -11.00 8.87
N LEU A 349 -9.86 -11.42 9.94
CA LEU A 349 -10.33 -11.22 11.31
C LEU A 349 -10.53 -9.73 11.62
N GLN A 350 -9.56 -8.91 11.29
CA GLN A 350 -9.62 -7.45 11.50
C GLN A 350 -10.79 -6.83 10.75
N ASN A 351 -10.96 -7.17 9.47
CA ASN A 351 -12.05 -6.65 8.64
C ASN A 351 -13.44 -7.12 9.14
N ALA A 352 -13.55 -8.37 9.54
CA ALA A 352 -14.80 -8.92 10.09
C ALA A 352 -15.23 -8.19 11.38
N LEU A 353 -14.29 -7.93 12.26
CA LEU A 353 -14.54 -7.19 13.50
C LEU A 353 -14.84 -5.70 13.27
N TYR A 354 -14.13 -5.07 12.34
CA TYR A 354 -14.43 -3.68 11.96
C TYR A 354 -15.85 -3.55 11.42
N ARG A 355 -16.25 -4.45 10.54
CA ARG A 355 -17.61 -4.50 9.98
C ARG A 355 -18.66 -4.75 11.08
N ALA A 356 -18.42 -5.73 11.94
CA ALA A 356 -19.32 -6.04 13.04
C ALA A 356 -19.51 -4.83 13.97
N LEU A 357 -18.44 -4.16 14.35
CA LEU A 357 -18.47 -2.97 15.21
C LEU A 357 -19.17 -1.77 14.53
N SER A 358 -18.98 -1.61 13.23
CA SER A 358 -19.60 -0.51 12.47
C SER A 358 -21.12 -0.62 12.40
N LEU A 359 -21.65 -1.84 12.45
CA LEU A 359 -23.09 -2.15 12.37
C LEU A 359 -23.70 -2.50 13.72
N LEU A 360 -22.91 -2.53 14.79
CA LEU A 360 -23.36 -2.96 16.12
C LEU A 360 -24.15 -1.87 16.83
N ASP A 361 -25.39 -2.19 17.20
CA ASP A 361 -26.25 -1.31 18.00
C ASP A 361 -26.06 -1.51 19.52
N GLY A 362 -25.49 -2.63 19.93
CA GLY A 362 -25.32 -3.05 21.33
C GLY A 362 -23.92 -2.84 21.89
N LYS A 363 -23.65 -3.51 23.00
CA LYS A 363 -22.37 -3.52 23.72
C LYS A 363 -21.61 -4.84 23.59
N GLU A 364 -22.20 -5.84 22.96
CA GLU A 364 -21.69 -7.19 22.83
C GLU A 364 -21.78 -7.66 21.38
N ILE A 365 -20.69 -8.20 20.87
CA ILE A 365 -20.61 -8.81 19.53
C ILE A 365 -20.98 -10.28 19.67
N THR A 366 -22.00 -10.69 18.95
CA THR A 366 -22.44 -12.08 18.87
C THR A 366 -21.94 -12.76 17.60
N LYS A 367 -22.10 -14.07 17.51
CA LYS A 367 -21.74 -14.84 16.30
C LYS A 367 -22.47 -14.32 15.06
N GLU A 368 -23.70 -13.88 15.23
CA GLU A 368 -24.58 -13.39 14.14
C GLU A 368 -24.07 -12.05 13.57
N ASP A 369 -23.34 -11.27 14.35
CA ASP A 369 -22.74 -10.01 13.92
C ASP A 369 -21.52 -10.24 13.01
N ILE A 370 -20.89 -11.42 13.08
CA ILE A 370 -19.74 -11.78 12.25
C ILE A 370 -20.23 -12.38 10.94
N GLN A 371 -20.13 -11.59 9.87
CA GLN A 371 -20.51 -11.99 8.53
C GLN A 371 -19.28 -12.47 7.75
N LEU A 372 -19.17 -13.78 7.56
CA LEU A 372 -18.09 -14.41 6.79
C LEU A 372 -18.68 -15.31 5.72
N PRO A 373 -17.95 -15.52 4.58
CA PRO A 373 -18.32 -16.55 3.61
C PRO A 373 -18.38 -17.90 4.32
N SER A 374 -19.41 -18.68 4.08
CA SER A 374 -19.47 -20.05 4.57
C SER A 374 -18.32 -20.84 3.94
N CYS A 375 -17.33 -21.22 4.70
CA CYS A 375 -16.37 -22.24 4.34
C CYS A 375 -17.04 -23.61 4.54
N ALA A 376 -18.04 -23.91 3.72
CA ALA A 376 -18.42 -25.30 3.50
C ALA A 376 -17.19 -25.95 2.83
N PRO A 377 -16.64 -27.05 3.35
CA PRO A 377 -15.76 -27.86 2.53
C PRO A 377 -16.57 -28.17 1.28
N SER A 378 -15.99 -27.89 0.11
CA SER A 378 -16.50 -28.43 -1.14
C SER A 378 -16.38 -29.93 -1.01
N VAL A 379 -17.41 -30.54 -0.48
CA VAL A 379 -17.60 -31.98 -0.60
C VAL A 379 -17.86 -32.17 -2.08
N THR A 380 -16.82 -32.49 -2.81
CA THR A 380 -16.92 -33.13 -4.09
C THR A 380 -17.61 -34.44 -3.78
N TYR A 381 -18.94 -34.46 -3.91
CA TYR A 381 -19.67 -35.70 -4.09
C TYR A 381 -19.15 -36.29 -5.40
N ILE A 382 -18.15 -37.12 -5.31
CA ILE A 382 -17.92 -38.13 -6.31
C ILE A 382 -19.13 -39.06 -6.12
N ASP A 383 -20.07 -38.89 -6.99
CA ASP A 383 -21.21 -39.79 -7.12
C ASP A 383 -20.66 -41.14 -7.62
N GLU A 384 -20.30 -42.03 -6.65
CA GLU A 384 -19.86 -43.39 -6.91
C GLU A 384 -21.03 -44.31 -7.29
N ASN A 385 -22.14 -43.78 -7.78
CA ASN A 385 -23.26 -44.56 -8.29
C ASN A 385 -23.65 -44.09 -9.69
N PHE A 386 -22.74 -44.18 -10.65
CA PHE A 386 -23.13 -44.30 -12.04
C PHE A 386 -22.76 -45.68 -12.57
N GLU A 387 -23.36 -46.73 -12.00
CA GLU A 387 -23.65 -48.00 -12.71
C GLU A 387 -24.96 -47.83 -13.49
N GLY A 388 -24.84 -47.15 -14.60
CA GLY A 388 -25.86 -47.13 -15.65
C GLY A 388 -25.45 -48.11 -16.73
N THR A 389 -26.05 -49.28 -16.71
CA THR A 389 -26.06 -50.27 -17.78
C THR A 389 -26.38 -49.63 -19.13
N LEU A 390 -25.35 -49.58 -19.99
CA LEU A 390 -25.51 -49.50 -21.43
C LEU A 390 -25.74 -50.93 -21.94
N ASP A 391 -26.98 -51.32 -22.11
CA ASP A 391 -27.37 -52.34 -23.09
C ASP A 391 -28.89 -52.27 -23.26
N GLU A 392 -29.26 -52.38 -24.54
CA GLU A 392 -30.61 -52.45 -25.10
C GLU A 392 -31.22 -51.11 -25.56
N GLU A 393 -30.98 -50.75 -26.83
CA GLU A 393 -31.92 -50.90 -27.91
C GLU A 393 -31.30 -50.44 -29.24
N VAL A 394 -30.82 -51.44 -30.01
CA VAL A 394 -30.77 -51.35 -31.45
C VAL A 394 -31.78 -52.37 -31.96
N LYS A 395 -32.92 -51.91 -32.45
CA LYS A 395 -33.66 -52.46 -33.55
C LYS A 395 -34.36 -51.36 -34.31
#